data_e79aebb63ebb550d7cbdd4e288b8f636
#
_entry.id   e79aebb63ebb550d7cbdd4e288b8f636
#
_cell.length_a   1.000
_cell.length_b   1.000
_cell.length_c   1.000
_cell.angle_alpha   90.00
_cell.angle_beta   90.00
_cell.angle_gamma   90.00
#
_symmetry.space_group_name_H-M   'P 1'
#
loop_
_entity.id
_entity.type
_entity.pdbx_description
1 polymer ?
#
loop_
_entity_poly.entity_id
_entity_poly.type
_entity_poly.pdbx_seq_one_letter_code
_entity_poly.pdbx_strand_id
1 'polypeptide(L)'
;MPTLAIRRAGLEEIAELAPLFDAYRRFYDQPGDVALARRYLHARLERDESVLFVARVDGVAVGLCQLYPTWCSVAAARVFVLYDLFVDAAARRGGAGRALMLAAQEFARAAGAARLDLSTARANVGAQALYESLGWRRDEVFLTYSLVLAGAAPSAPAPLRS
;
A
#
# COMPACT_ATOMS: atom_id res chain seq x y z
N MET A 1 16.31 -22.22 4.65
CA MET A 1 15.59 -21.27 3.77
C MET A 1 14.77 -20.30 4.64
N PRO A 2 14.87 -19.00 4.43
CA PRO A 2 14.04 -18.05 5.17
C PRO A 2 12.55 -18.28 4.90
N THR A 3 11.74 -18.20 5.94
CA THR A 3 10.29 -18.41 5.84
C THR A 3 9.58 -17.08 5.66
N LEU A 4 8.98 -16.89 4.50
CA LEU A 4 8.12 -15.74 4.21
C LEU A 4 6.68 -16.03 4.64
N ALA A 5 6.11 -15.17 5.47
CA ALA A 5 4.71 -15.24 5.88
C ALA A 5 4.02 -13.90 5.62
N ILE A 6 2.78 -13.97 5.12
CA ILE A 6 1.92 -12.80 4.92
C ILE A 6 0.68 -12.97 5.79
N ARG A 7 0.30 -11.91 6.50
CA ARG A 7 -0.97 -11.89 7.24
C ARG A 7 -1.56 -10.48 7.31
N ARG A 8 -2.84 -10.42 7.59
CA ARG A 8 -3.51 -9.16 7.92
C ARG A 8 -3.03 -8.69 9.29
N ALA A 9 -2.63 -7.43 9.39
CA ALA A 9 -2.18 -6.83 10.64
C ALA A 9 -3.36 -6.26 11.45
N GLY A 10 -3.25 -6.37 12.75
CA GLY A 10 -4.18 -5.77 13.72
C GLY A 10 -3.58 -4.58 14.46
N LEU A 11 -4.36 -3.99 15.36
CA LEU A 11 -3.94 -2.84 16.17
C LEU A 11 -2.71 -3.13 17.05
N GLU A 12 -2.57 -4.37 17.50
CA GLU A 12 -1.48 -4.83 18.35
C GLU A 12 -0.11 -4.78 17.67
N GLU A 13 -0.07 -4.79 16.34
CA GLU A 13 1.16 -4.79 15.56
C GLU A 13 1.63 -3.39 15.16
N ILE A 14 0.82 -2.36 15.38
CA ILE A 14 1.09 -1.00 14.90
C ILE A 14 2.42 -0.44 15.40
N ALA A 15 2.78 -0.72 16.66
CA ALA A 15 4.03 -0.24 17.24
C ALA A 15 5.26 -0.79 16.48
N GLU A 16 5.20 -2.04 16.04
CA GLU A 16 6.25 -2.68 15.23
C GLU A 16 6.25 -2.19 13.78
N LEU A 17 5.06 -1.93 13.22
CA LEU A 17 4.92 -1.54 11.81
C LEU A 17 5.16 -0.06 11.56
N ALA A 18 5.05 0.79 12.58
CA ALA A 18 5.23 2.23 12.44
C ALA A 18 6.62 2.63 11.88
N PRO A 19 7.75 2.05 12.32
CA PRO A 19 9.04 2.34 11.71
C PRO A 19 9.12 1.95 10.23
N LEU A 20 8.50 0.85 9.84
CA LEU A 20 8.47 0.40 8.46
C LEU A 20 7.62 1.33 7.58
N PHE A 21 6.48 1.77 8.10
CA PHE A 21 5.64 2.77 7.42
C PHE A 21 6.32 4.14 7.34
N ASP A 22 7.07 4.54 8.37
CA ASP A 22 7.88 5.74 8.33
C ASP A 22 8.98 5.66 7.26
N ALA A 23 9.63 4.50 7.12
CA ALA A 23 10.61 4.25 6.05
C ALA A 23 9.97 4.38 4.66
N TYR A 24 8.75 3.88 4.48
CA TYR A 24 7.98 4.08 3.26
C TYR A 24 7.70 5.56 2.98
N ARG A 25 7.29 6.34 3.98
CA ARG A 25 7.06 7.78 3.84
C ARG A 25 8.35 8.53 3.44
N ARG A 26 9.48 8.18 4.05
CA ARG A 26 10.79 8.74 3.71
C ARG A 26 11.25 8.39 2.30
N PHE A 27 10.87 7.22 1.81
CA PHE A 27 11.09 6.85 0.41
C PHE A 27 10.40 7.82 -0.57
N TYR A 28 9.30 8.45 -0.14
CA TYR A 28 8.59 9.50 -0.86
C TYR A 28 8.94 10.91 -0.38
N ASP A 29 10.18 11.12 0.06
CA ASP A 29 10.74 12.42 0.46
C ASP A 29 10.02 13.10 1.64
N GLN A 30 9.30 12.34 2.47
CA GLN A 30 8.68 12.87 3.66
C GLN A 30 9.66 12.92 4.82
N PRO A 31 9.58 13.94 5.73
CA PRO A 31 10.33 13.94 6.97
C PRO A 31 10.04 12.69 7.80
N GLY A 32 11.08 12.15 8.44
CA GLY A 32 10.92 11.01 9.35
C GLY A 32 10.13 11.43 10.59
N ASP A 33 9.07 10.68 10.90
CA ASP A 33 8.24 10.84 12.09
C ASP A 33 7.50 9.54 12.40
N VAL A 34 8.16 8.68 13.18
CA VAL A 34 7.60 7.37 13.58
C VAL A 34 6.33 7.55 14.43
N ALA A 35 6.26 8.61 15.25
CA ALA A 35 5.08 8.86 16.05
C ALA A 35 3.87 9.22 15.20
N LEU A 36 4.07 10.03 14.16
CA LEU A 36 3.03 10.31 13.17
C LEU A 36 2.61 9.04 12.43
N ALA A 37 3.57 8.24 11.97
CA ALA A 37 3.31 6.96 11.31
C ALA A 37 2.44 6.04 12.16
N ARG A 38 2.77 5.92 13.44
CA ARG A 38 2.00 5.14 14.42
C ARG A 38 0.58 5.67 14.57
N ARG A 39 0.40 6.96 14.80
CA ARG A 39 -0.93 7.57 14.94
C ARG A 39 -1.77 7.38 13.68
N TYR A 40 -1.16 7.54 12.51
CA TYR A 40 -1.85 7.39 11.23
C TYR A 40 -2.38 5.96 11.05
N LEU A 41 -1.52 4.95 11.17
CA LEU A 41 -1.92 3.56 11.02
C LEU A 41 -2.96 3.14 12.05
N HIS A 42 -2.78 3.55 13.31
CA HIS A 42 -3.73 3.26 14.38
C HIS A 42 -5.12 3.80 14.05
N ALA A 43 -5.21 5.09 13.70
CA ALA A 43 -6.49 5.73 13.38
C ALA A 43 -7.20 5.08 12.18
N ARG A 44 -6.45 4.64 11.17
CA ARG A 44 -7.03 3.96 10.01
C ARG A 44 -7.59 2.60 10.36
N LEU A 45 -6.84 1.78 11.12
CA LEU A 45 -7.31 0.44 11.51
C LEU A 45 -8.42 0.49 12.55
N GLU A 46 -8.33 1.39 13.55
CA GLU A 46 -9.36 1.56 14.59
C GLU A 46 -10.74 1.91 14.01
N ARG A 47 -10.75 2.66 12.89
CA ARG A 47 -11.99 3.11 12.23
C ARG A 47 -12.40 2.27 11.05
N ASP A 48 -11.77 1.13 10.82
CA ASP A 48 -11.97 0.29 9.62
C ASP A 48 -11.86 1.07 8.29
N GLU A 49 -10.99 2.07 8.27
CA GLU A 49 -10.75 2.89 7.07
C GLU A 49 -9.70 2.29 6.13
N SER A 50 -8.96 1.29 6.59
CA SER A 50 -7.97 0.58 5.77
C SER A 50 -7.84 -0.89 6.15
N VAL A 51 -7.22 -1.64 5.24
CA VAL A 51 -6.77 -3.02 5.46
C VAL A 51 -5.27 -3.05 5.28
N LEU A 52 -4.55 -3.53 6.28
CA LEU A 52 -3.10 -3.58 6.30
C LEU A 52 -2.62 -5.03 6.31
N PHE A 53 -1.75 -5.37 5.37
CA PHE A 53 -1.02 -6.64 5.34
C PHE A 53 0.44 -6.43 5.70
N VAL A 54 1.02 -7.39 6.38
CA VAL A 54 2.44 -7.41 6.75
C VAL A 54 3.10 -8.65 6.17
N ALA A 55 4.28 -8.44 5.60
CA ALA A 55 5.20 -9.51 5.22
C ALA A 55 6.26 -9.68 6.29
N ARG A 56 6.47 -10.92 6.73
CA ARG A 56 7.50 -11.28 7.70
C ARG A 56 8.43 -12.32 7.11
N VAL A 57 9.71 -12.13 7.34
CA VAL A 57 10.74 -13.13 7.05
C VAL A 57 11.33 -13.59 8.38
N ASP A 58 11.23 -14.87 8.67
CA ASP A 58 11.65 -15.46 9.96
C ASP A 58 11.08 -14.70 11.17
N GLY A 59 9.81 -14.27 11.07
CA GLY A 59 9.10 -13.55 12.11
C GLY A 59 9.32 -12.03 12.13
N VAL A 60 10.30 -11.50 11.41
CA VAL A 60 10.61 -10.07 11.36
C VAL A 60 9.78 -9.38 10.25
N ALA A 61 9.12 -8.27 10.58
CA ALA A 61 8.37 -7.48 9.61
C ALA A 61 9.32 -6.81 8.61
N VAL A 62 9.15 -7.10 7.33
CA VAL A 62 10.02 -6.61 6.25
C VAL A 62 9.26 -5.86 5.15
N GLY A 63 7.95 -5.89 5.16
CA GLY A 63 7.14 -5.19 4.17
C GLY A 63 5.69 -5.03 4.62
N LEU A 64 5.01 -4.09 3.98
CA LEU A 64 3.59 -3.83 4.22
C LEU A 64 2.85 -3.49 2.93
N CYS A 65 1.55 -3.74 2.95
CA CYS A 65 0.62 -3.34 1.90
C CYS A 65 -0.66 -2.81 2.55
N GLN A 66 -1.09 -1.62 2.16
CA GLN A 66 -2.30 -1.01 2.68
C GLN A 66 -3.33 -0.76 1.58
N LEU A 67 -4.56 -1.17 1.84
CA LEU A 67 -5.70 -0.97 0.97
C LEU A 67 -6.67 0.01 1.61
N TYR A 68 -7.21 0.94 0.82
CA TYR A 68 -8.34 1.77 1.23
C TYR A 68 -9.61 1.33 0.49
N PRO A 69 -10.72 1.07 1.22
CA PRO A 69 -12.00 0.77 0.59
C PRO A 69 -12.61 2.04 -0.01
N THR A 70 -13.20 1.89 -1.18
CA THR A 70 -14.01 2.92 -1.81
C THR A 70 -15.10 2.29 -2.68
N TRP A 71 -15.82 3.09 -3.45
CA TRP A 71 -16.92 2.64 -4.28
C TRP A 71 -16.75 3.12 -5.72
N CYS A 72 -17.13 2.27 -6.65
CA CYS A 72 -17.34 2.65 -8.03
C CYS A 72 -18.84 2.82 -8.28
N SER A 73 -19.30 4.05 -8.40
CA SER A 73 -20.73 4.34 -8.55
C SER A 73 -21.30 3.77 -9.85
N VAL A 74 -20.54 3.87 -10.95
CA VAL A 74 -20.96 3.34 -12.26
C VAL A 74 -21.18 1.83 -12.21
N ALA A 75 -20.30 1.10 -11.55
CA ALA A 75 -20.43 -0.34 -11.36
C ALA A 75 -21.36 -0.72 -10.19
N ALA A 76 -21.78 0.27 -9.38
CA ALA A 76 -22.50 0.06 -8.12
C ALA A 76 -21.83 -0.99 -7.22
N ALA A 77 -20.50 -0.95 -7.15
CA ALA A 77 -19.70 -1.99 -6.52
C ALA A 77 -18.58 -1.43 -5.65
N ARG A 78 -18.18 -2.22 -4.65
CA ARG A 78 -17.00 -1.94 -3.85
C ARG A 78 -15.75 -2.13 -4.70
N VAL A 79 -14.79 -1.25 -4.49
CA VAL A 79 -13.42 -1.36 -5.00
C VAL A 79 -12.43 -1.06 -3.88
N PHE A 80 -11.19 -1.51 -4.02
CA PHE A 80 -10.11 -1.11 -3.12
C PHE A 80 -9.02 -0.40 -3.90
N VAL A 81 -8.41 0.59 -3.29
CA VAL A 81 -7.17 1.19 -3.77
C VAL A 81 -6.02 0.59 -2.99
N LEU A 82 -5.11 -0.12 -3.67
CA LEU A 82 -3.83 -0.53 -3.13
C LEU A 82 -2.95 0.72 -3.12
N TYR A 83 -2.92 1.39 -1.97
CA TYR A 83 -2.31 2.71 -1.86
C TYR A 83 -0.83 2.63 -1.50
N ASP A 84 -0.49 1.75 -0.56
CA ASP A 84 0.87 1.58 -0.07
C ASP A 84 1.36 0.16 -0.34
N LEU A 85 2.52 0.04 -0.93
CA LEU A 85 3.27 -1.20 -1.07
C LEU A 85 4.74 -0.90 -0.84
N PHE A 86 5.30 -1.43 0.23
CA PHE A 86 6.68 -1.21 0.60
C PHE A 86 7.33 -2.49 1.11
N VAL A 87 8.55 -2.73 0.67
CA VAL A 87 9.42 -3.79 1.18
C VAL A 87 10.78 -3.15 1.51
N ASP A 88 11.26 -3.41 2.71
CA ASP A 88 12.59 -2.96 3.14
C ASP A 88 13.65 -3.35 2.11
N ALA A 89 14.60 -2.45 1.88
CA ALA A 89 15.61 -2.64 0.85
C ALA A 89 16.41 -3.95 1.03
N ALA A 90 16.70 -4.31 2.27
CA ALA A 90 17.44 -5.53 2.61
C ALA A 90 16.66 -6.82 2.30
N ALA A 91 15.32 -6.75 2.24
CA ALA A 91 14.44 -7.89 2.01
C ALA A 91 13.86 -7.93 0.58
N ARG A 92 14.23 -6.98 -0.28
CA ARG A 92 13.78 -6.97 -1.67
C ARG A 92 14.30 -8.17 -2.45
N ARG A 93 13.59 -8.52 -3.52
CA ARG A 93 13.86 -9.69 -4.40
C ARG A 93 13.60 -11.05 -3.73
N GLY A 94 13.17 -11.07 -2.46
CA GLY A 94 12.74 -12.29 -1.75
C GLY A 94 11.27 -12.67 -1.97
N GLY A 95 10.57 -12.02 -2.91
CA GLY A 95 9.17 -12.33 -3.24
C GLY A 95 8.13 -11.69 -2.32
N ALA A 96 8.53 -10.92 -1.29
CA ALA A 96 7.60 -10.31 -0.33
C ALA A 96 6.58 -9.36 -0.98
N GLY A 97 7.01 -8.52 -1.92
CA GLY A 97 6.12 -7.61 -2.64
C GLY A 97 5.05 -8.36 -3.45
N ARG A 98 5.46 -9.42 -4.16
CA ARG A 98 4.52 -10.28 -4.89
C ARG A 98 3.52 -10.97 -3.96
N ALA A 99 4.01 -11.50 -2.85
CA ALA A 99 3.16 -12.19 -1.88
C ALA A 99 2.15 -11.24 -1.21
N LEU A 100 2.56 -10.01 -0.88
CA LEU A 100 1.67 -8.96 -0.37
C LEU A 100 0.56 -8.62 -1.38
N MET A 101 0.90 -8.47 -2.65
CA MET A 101 -0.08 -8.18 -3.69
C MET A 101 -1.07 -9.33 -3.88
N LEU A 102 -0.61 -10.57 -3.85
CA LEU A 102 -1.48 -11.73 -3.94
C LEU A 102 -2.43 -11.82 -2.75
N ALA A 103 -1.95 -11.54 -1.53
CA ALA A 103 -2.80 -11.49 -0.34
C ALA A 103 -3.86 -10.37 -0.45
N ALA A 104 -3.48 -9.21 -0.96
CA ALA A 104 -4.41 -8.10 -1.21
C ALA A 104 -5.48 -8.46 -2.25
N GLN A 105 -5.10 -9.13 -3.32
CA GLN A 105 -6.02 -9.60 -4.37
C GLN A 105 -7.02 -10.62 -3.81
N GLU A 106 -6.53 -11.58 -3.04
CA GLU A 106 -7.39 -12.61 -2.44
C GLU A 106 -8.38 -11.99 -1.43
N PHE A 107 -7.91 -11.09 -0.60
CA PHE A 107 -8.76 -10.35 0.32
C PHE A 107 -9.85 -9.55 -0.42
N ALA A 108 -9.49 -8.80 -1.44
CA ALA A 108 -10.45 -8.00 -2.19
C ALA A 108 -11.50 -8.88 -2.89
N ARG A 109 -11.08 -10.02 -3.43
CA ARG A 109 -11.99 -11.01 -4.03
C ARG A 109 -12.95 -11.58 -2.99
N ALA A 110 -12.46 -11.98 -1.83
CA ALA A 110 -13.29 -12.51 -0.74
C ALA A 110 -14.25 -11.46 -0.18
N ALA A 111 -13.86 -10.18 -0.21
CA ALA A 111 -14.72 -9.04 0.18
C ALA A 111 -15.76 -8.66 -0.90
N GLY A 112 -15.80 -9.35 -2.03
CA GLY A 112 -16.73 -9.06 -3.13
C GLY A 112 -16.42 -7.79 -3.91
N ALA A 113 -15.18 -7.31 -3.87
CA ALA A 113 -14.77 -6.13 -4.63
C ALA A 113 -14.74 -6.42 -6.13
N ALA A 114 -15.19 -5.44 -6.92
CA ALA A 114 -15.19 -5.55 -8.38
C ALA A 114 -13.78 -5.42 -8.97
N ARG A 115 -12.89 -4.65 -8.32
CA ARG A 115 -11.50 -4.47 -8.75
C ARG A 115 -10.63 -3.88 -7.64
N LEU A 116 -9.33 -3.90 -7.90
CA LEU A 116 -8.30 -3.14 -7.21
C LEU A 116 -7.73 -2.10 -8.17
N ASP A 117 -7.49 -0.90 -7.67
CA ASP A 117 -6.80 0.15 -8.38
C ASP A 117 -5.48 0.50 -7.66
N LEU A 118 -4.47 0.93 -8.38
CA LEU A 118 -3.24 1.48 -7.82
C LEU A 118 -2.64 2.56 -8.73
N SER A 119 -1.77 3.38 -8.16
CA SER A 119 -0.94 4.32 -8.90
C SER A 119 0.53 4.09 -8.54
N THR A 120 1.40 4.28 -9.51
CA THR A 120 2.85 4.19 -9.31
C THR A 120 3.56 5.24 -10.15
N ALA A 121 4.77 5.63 -9.75
CA ALA A 121 5.58 6.56 -10.52
C ALA A 121 5.95 5.97 -11.89
N ARG A 122 5.94 6.81 -12.92
CA ARG A 122 6.32 6.40 -14.28
C ARG A 122 7.75 5.83 -14.36
N ALA A 123 8.64 6.30 -13.49
CA ALA A 123 10.01 5.83 -13.42
C ALA A 123 10.16 4.49 -12.67
N ASN A 124 9.12 4.03 -11.96
CA ASN A 124 9.17 2.79 -11.18
C ASN A 124 8.88 1.56 -12.03
N VAL A 125 9.77 1.31 -13.01
CA VAL A 125 9.61 0.22 -13.99
C VAL A 125 9.61 -1.18 -13.34
N GLY A 126 10.34 -1.35 -12.24
CA GLY A 126 10.35 -2.62 -11.50
C GLY A 126 9.00 -2.96 -10.88
N ALA A 127 8.33 -1.98 -10.29
CA ALA A 127 6.98 -2.15 -9.75
C ALA A 127 5.96 -2.40 -10.88
N GLN A 128 6.05 -1.66 -11.99
CA GLN A 128 5.18 -1.87 -13.15
C GLN A 128 5.30 -3.31 -13.69
N ALA A 129 6.52 -3.83 -13.83
CA ALA A 129 6.74 -5.20 -14.26
C ALA A 129 6.10 -6.22 -13.29
N LEU A 130 6.18 -5.98 -11.99
CA LEU A 130 5.52 -6.81 -10.99
C LEU A 130 4.00 -6.79 -11.17
N TYR A 131 3.40 -5.61 -11.31
CA TYR A 131 1.94 -5.48 -11.48
C TYR A 131 1.47 -6.19 -12.74
N GLU A 132 2.11 -5.94 -13.86
CA GLU A 132 1.78 -6.57 -15.15
C GLU A 132 1.93 -8.10 -15.09
N SER A 133 2.95 -8.61 -14.39
CA SER A 133 3.14 -10.06 -14.18
C SER A 133 2.03 -10.71 -13.36
N LEU A 134 1.27 -9.91 -12.61
CA LEU A 134 0.12 -10.34 -11.81
C LEU A 134 -1.24 -10.08 -12.49
N GLY A 135 -1.22 -9.65 -13.76
CA GLY A 135 -2.43 -9.42 -14.54
C GLY A 135 -3.02 -8.02 -14.42
N TRP A 136 -2.34 -7.10 -13.74
CA TRP A 136 -2.75 -5.70 -13.69
C TRP A 136 -2.52 -5.04 -15.05
N ARG A 137 -3.40 -4.12 -15.40
CA ARG A 137 -3.33 -3.39 -16.67
C ARG A 137 -3.27 -1.90 -16.41
N ARG A 138 -2.42 -1.22 -17.15
CA ARG A 138 -2.37 0.23 -17.13
C ARG A 138 -3.65 0.78 -17.75
N ASP A 139 -4.22 1.80 -17.10
CA ASP A 139 -5.33 2.56 -17.66
C ASP A 139 -4.81 3.48 -18.77
N GLU A 140 -5.42 3.38 -19.93
CA GLU A 140 -5.10 4.23 -21.10
C GLU A 140 -6.28 5.11 -21.51
N VAL A 141 -7.39 5.03 -20.77
CA VAL A 141 -8.64 5.76 -21.08
C VAL A 141 -8.80 6.99 -20.19
N PHE A 142 -8.49 6.86 -18.90
CA PHE A 142 -8.71 7.93 -17.92
C PHE A 142 -7.39 8.58 -17.48
N LEU A 143 -7.44 9.90 -17.34
CA LEU A 143 -6.37 10.69 -16.74
C LEU A 143 -6.76 11.05 -15.31
N THR A 144 -5.78 11.07 -14.41
CA THR A 144 -5.97 11.51 -13.03
C THR A 144 -5.54 12.96 -12.88
N TYR A 145 -6.39 13.78 -12.26
CA TYR A 145 -6.11 15.17 -11.92
C TYR A 145 -6.11 15.32 -10.40
N SER A 146 -5.20 16.15 -9.88
CA SER A 146 -5.12 16.47 -8.46
C SER A 146 -5.06 17.99 -8.27
N LEU A 147 -5.75 18.48 -7.24
CA LEU A 147 -5.69 19.87 -6.79
C LEU A 147 -5.22 19.88 -5.34
N VAL A 148 -4.07 20.49 -5.10
CA VAL A 148 -3.58 20.69 -3.74
C VAL A 148 -4.37 21.81 -3.08
N LEU A 149 -4.97 21.53 -1.94
CA LEU A 149 -5.76 22.51 -1.20
C LEU A 149 -4.85 23.34 -0.28
N ALA A 150 -5.12 24.64 -0.21
CA ALA A 150 -4.38 25.54 0.68
C ALA A 150 -4.53 25.06 2.15
N GLY A 151 -3.42 25.08 2.91
CA GLY A 151 -3.38 24.60 4.28
C GLY A 151 -3.29 23.09 4.46
N ALA A 152 -3.32 22.30 3.38
CA ALA A 152 -2.92 20.90 3.45
C ALA A 152 -1.46 20.81 3.88
N ALA A 153 -1.14 19.86 4.75
CA ALA A 153 0.25 19.60 5.12
C ALA A 153 1.11 19.38 3.85
N PRO A 154 2.40 19.78 3.85
CA PRO A 154 3.28 19.65 2.69
C PRO A 154 3.50 18.21 2.23
N SER A 155 2.84 17.28 2.85
CA SER A 155 2.76 15.85 2.54
C SER A 155 1.65 15.51 1.52
N ALA A 156 1.07 16.48 0.83
CA ALA A 156 0.26 16.18 -0.34
C ALA A 156 1.07 15.30 -1.30
N PRO A 157 0.44 14.26 -1.85
CA PRO A 157 1.17 13.12 -2.39
C PRO A 157 2.18 13.54 -3.43
N ALA A 158 3.36 12.98 -3.35
CA ALA A 158 4.35 12.98 -4.41
C ALA A 158 4.04 12.05 -5.62
N PRO A 159 2.81 11.63 -5.92
CA PRO A 159 2.58 10.84 -7.12
C PRO A 159 2.62 11.66 -8.40
N LEU A 160 2.78 12.97 -8.30
CA LEU A 160 2.76 13.88 -9.45
C LEU A 160 4.16 14.28 -9.93
N ARG A 161 5.20 13.57 -9.55
CA ARG A 161 6.49 13.73 -10.22
C ARG A 161 6.39 13.09 -11.60
N SER A 162 6.20 13.97 -12.58
CA SER A 162 6.46 13.69 -13.99
C SER A 162 7.86 13.14 -14.21
#